data_b7c218333b3b697499643040d4037cfe
#
_entry.id   b7c218333b3b697499643040d4037cfe
#
_cell.length_a   1.000
_cell.length_b   1.000
_cell.length_c   1.000
_cell.angle_alpha   90.00
_cell.angle_beta   90.00
_cell.angle_gamma   90.00
#
_symmetry.space_group_name_H-M   'P 1'
#
loop_
_entity.id
_entity.type
_entity.pdbx_description
1 polymer ?
#
loop_
_entity_poly.entity_id
_entity_poly.type
_entity_poly.pdbx_seq_one_letter_code
_entity_poly.pdbx_strand_id
1 'polypeptide(L)' 'MGEKISVKNEMPIGFGFMLAANSKAMDNFSNMTDEEKRRVIEVSRTKETKQDMEKFVEDLGKLEG' A
#
# COMPACT_ATOMS: atom_id res chain seq x y z
N MET A 1 -12.43 14.42 17.48
CA MET A 1 -12.39 13.79 17.16
C MET A 1 -12.16 13.50 15.88
N GLY A 2 -11.78 13.91 15.26
CA GLY A 2 -11.69 13.64 13.93
C GLY A 2 -10.85 12.52 13.63
N GLU A 3 -10.30 12.00 14.53
CA GLU A 3 -9.45 11.01 14.24
C GLU A 3 -10.02 9.93 13.57
N LYS A 4 -11.13 9.63 13.76
CA LYS A 4 -11.65 8.58 13.13
C LYS A 4 -11.68 8.72 11.74
N ILE A 5 -11.63 9.80 11.24
CA ILE A 5 -11.71 9.95 9.87
C ILE A 5 -10.56 9.38 9.18
N SER A 6 -9.41 9.60 9.69
CA SER A 6 -8.27 9.13 8.95
C SER A 6 -8.15 7.64 8.99
N VAL A 7 -8.84 7.01 9.86
CA VAL A 7 -8.75 5.58 9.91
C VAL A 7 -9.14 4.93 8.61
N LYS A 8 -10.11 5.47 7.91
CA LYS A 8 -10.47 4.88 6.68
C LYS A 8 -9.43 5.01 5.64
N ASN A 9 -8.68 6.05 5.64
CA ASN A 9 -7.69 6.25 4.62
C ASN A 9 -6.32 5.80 5.01
N GLU A 10 -6.17 5.32 6.22
CA GLU A 10 -4.85 4.91 6.65
C GLU A 10 -4.49 3.57 6.08
N MET A 11 -3.26 3.43 5.64
CA MET A 11 -2.80 2.16 5.15
C MET A 11 -2.29 1.35 6.32
N PRO A 12 -2.30 0.02 6.22
CA PRO A 12 -1.77 -0.82 7.27
C PRO A 12 -0.32 -0.49 7.52
N ILE A 13 0.10 -0.56 8.77
CA ILE A 13 1.46 -0.25 9.12
C ILE A 13 2.44 -1.14 8.37
N GLY A 14 2.14 -2.41 8.27
CA GLY A 14 3.02 -3.32 7.56
C GLY A 14 3.20 -2.95 6.10
N PHE A 15 2.11 -2.51 5.47
CA PHE A 15 2.17 -2.14 4.07
C PHE A 15 3.05 -0.90 3.90
N GLY A 16 2.87 0.10 4.76
CA GLY A 16 3.66 1.30 4.67
C GLY A 16 5.13 1.03 4.89
N PHE A 17 5.41 0.15 5.85
CA PHE A 17 6.78 -0.20 6.15
C PHE A 17 7.44 -0.88 4.96
N MET A 18 6.74 -1.80 4.33
CA MET A 18 7.30 -2.52 3.22
C MET A 18 7.43 -1.64 1.97
N LEU A 19 6.53 -0.68 1.82
CA LEU A 19 6.65 0.25 0.72
C LEU A 19 7.92 1.06 0.90
N ALA A 20 8.19 1.49 2.13
CA ALA A 20 9.37 2.29 2.39
C ALA A 20 10.64 1.50 2.12
N ALA A 21 10.57 0.20 2.30
CA ALA A 21 11.74 -0.64 2.08
C ALA A 21 11.92 -1.03 0.61
N ASN A 22 10.92 -0.78 -0.21
CA ASN A 22 11.01 -1.16 -1.63
C ASN A 22 10.80 0.09 -2.46
N SER A 23 11.88 0.70 -2.89
CA SER A 23 11.78 1.99 -3.56
C SER A 23 11.01 1.91 -4.88
N LYS A 24 11.08 0.81 -5.58
CA LYS A 24 10.33 0.70 -6.81
C LYS A 24 8.84 0.66 -6.54
N ALA A 25 8.43 -0.08 -5.53
CA ALA A 25 7.03 -0.15 -5.17
C ALA A 25 6.56 1.22 -4.69
N MET A 26 7.39 1.91 -3.93
CA MET A 26 7.03 3.22 -3.43
C MET A 26 6.87 4.20 -4.59
N ASP A 27 7.76 4.15 -5.56
CA ASP A 27 7.67 5.02 -6.71
C ASP A 27 6.39 4.76 -7.49
N ASN A 28 6.09 3.51 -7.75
CA ASN A 28 4.91 3.17 -8.50
C ASN A 28 3.65 3.59 -7.75
N PHE A 29 3.65 3.39 -6.45
CA PHE A 29 2.50 3.77 -5.65
C PHE A 29 2.33 5.29 -5.67
N SER A 30 3.43 6.01 -5.53
CA SER A 30 3.37 7.47 -5.50
C SER A 30 2.84 8.07 -6.80
N ASN A 31 3.07 7.38 -7.90
CA ASN A 31 2.62 7.87 -9.19
C ASN A 31 1.18 7.50 -9.50
N MET A 32 0.54 6.75 -8.63
CA MET A 32 -0.84 6.38 -8.87
C MET A 32 -1.78 7.54 -8.58
N THR A 33 -2.95 7.49 -9.17
CA THR A 33 -3.96 8.49 -8.88
C THR A 33 -4.51 8.20 -7.50
N ASP A 34 -5.22 9.16 -6.94
CA ASP A 34 -5.79 8.98 -5.60
C ASP A 34 -6.72 7.78 -5.58
N GLU A 35 -7.45 7.58 -6.63
CA GLU A 35 -8.36 6.46 -6.70
C GLU A 35 -7.60 5.15 -6.72
N GLU A 36 -6.53 5.10 -7.47
CA GLU A 36 -5.74 3.90 -7.54
C GLU A 36 -5.06 3.62 -6.20
N LYS A 37 -4.57 4.66 -5.55
CA LYS A 37 -3.95 4.48 -4.26
C LYS A 37 -4.94 3.91 -3.26
N ARG A 38 -6.17 4.43 -3.29
CA ARG A 38 -7.17 3.97 -2.38
C ARG A 38 -7.47 2.49 -2.60
N ARG A 39 -7.51 2.09 -3.86
CA ARG A 39 -7.77 0.72 -4.20
C ARG A 39 -6.65 -0.19 -3.72
N VAL A 40 -5.43 0.25 -3.88
CA VAL A 40 -4.27 -0.51 -3.45
C VAL A 40 -4.31 -0.68 -1.93
N ILE A 41 -4.63 0.39 -1.22
CA ILE A 41 -4.69 0.32 0.22
C ILE A 41 -5.79 -0.64 0.67
N GLU A 42 -6.90 -0.64 -0.04
CA GLU A 42 -7.97 -1.55 0.30
C GLU A 42 -7.53 -2.99 0.12
N VAL A 43 -6.84 -3.28 -0.96
CA VAL A 43 -6.37 -4.64 -1.19
C VAL A 43 -5.34 -5.01 -0.13
N SER A 44 -4.49 -4.07 0.26
CA SER A 44 -3.48 -4.38 1.25
C SER A 44 -4.09 -4.80 2.57
N ARG A 45 -5.30 -4.31 2.86
CA ARG A 45 -5.94 -4.66 4.09
C ARG A 45 -6.43 -6.10 4.12
N THR A 46 -6.53 -6.73 2.97
CA THR A 46 -6.95 -8.11 2.92
C THR A 46 -5.81 -9.08 3.10
N LYS A 47 -4.57 -8.57 3.11
CA LYS A 47 -3.42 -9.44 3.28
C LYS A 47 -3.23 -9.74 4.75
N GLU A 48 -3.37 -11.00 5.11
CA GLU A 48 -3.32 -11.38 6.50
C GLU A 48 -1.97 -11.82 7.01
N THR A 49 -1.12 -12.28 6.15
CA THR A 49 0.18 -12.72 6.59
C THR A 49 1.23 -11.77 6.08
N LYS A 50 2.38 -11.82 6.73
CA LYS A 50 3.48 -10.99 6.32
C LYS A 50 3.94 -11.36 4.92
N GLN A 51 3.92 -12.65 4.61
CA GLN A 51 4.33 -13.10 3.31
C GLN A 51 3.40 -12.60 2.22
N ASP A 52 2.11 -12.59 2.49
CA ASP A 52 1.17 -12.11 1.51
C ASP A 52 1.39 -10.63 1.25
N MET A 53 1.66 -9.87 2.31
CA MET A 53 1.88 -8.45 2.15
C MET A 53 3.17 -8.19 1.39
N GLU A 54 4.19 -8.98 1.68
CA GLU A 54 5.47 -8.84 1.00
C GLU A 54 5.32 -9.07 -0.49
N LYS A 55 4.59 -10.12 -0.85
CA LYS A 55 4.40 -10.43 -2.24
C LYS A 55 3.61 -9.34 -2.92
N PHE A 56 2.63 -8.80 -2.23
CA PHE A 56 1.81 -7.74 -2.79
C PHE A 56 2.67 -6.51 -3.09
N VAL A 57 3.55 -6.15 -2.17
CA VAL A 57 4.41 -4.99 -2.38
C VAL A 57 5.42 -5.28 -3.48
N GLU A 58 5.92 -6.50 -3.56
CA GLU A 58 6.83 -6.86 -4.62
C GLU A 58 6.15 -6.70 -5.97
N ASP A 59 4.90 -7.13 -6.06
CA ASP A 59 4.18 -7.01 -7.31
C ASP A 59 3.99 -5.55 -7.69
N LEU A 60 3.78 -4.69 -6.70
CA LEU A 60 3.65 -3.28 -6.98
C LEU A 60 4.95 -2.75 -7.60
N GLY A 61 6.07 -3.25 -7.11
CA GLY A 61 7.35 -2.80 -7.63
C GLY A 61 7.64 -3.27 -9.04
N LYS A 62 6.90 -4.27 -9.49
CA LYS A 62 7.12 -4.79 -10.82
C LYS A 62 6.24 -4.13 -11.87
N LEU A 63 5.31 -3.30 -11.44
CA LEU A 63 4.47 -2.63 -12.39
C LEU A 63 5.28 -1.67 -13.22
N GLU A 64 4.92 -1.56 -14.51
CA GLU A 64 5.66 -0.67 -15.34
C GLU A 64 4.90 0.57 -15.47
N GLY A 65 5.41 1.54 -15.13
CA GLY A 65 4.70 2.69 -15.23
C GLY A 65 4.05 3.54 -15.73
#